data_4d3f885e349d138834373e031a38b091
#
_entry.id   4d3f885e349d138834373e031a38b091
#
_cell.length_a   1.000
_cell.length_b   1.000
_cell.length_c   1.000
_cell.angle_alpha   90.00
_cell.angle_beta   90.00
_cell.angle_gamma   90.00
#
_symmetry.space_group_name_H-M   'P 1'
#
loop_
_entity.id
_entity.type
_entity.pdbx_description
1 polymer ?
#
loop_
_entity_poly.entity_id
_entity_poly.type
_entity_poly.pdbx_seq_one_letter_code
_entity_poly.pdbx_strand_id
1 'polypeptide(L)'
;NSSDTEYLSYYYTKLRHTDKWNEYIHRTCTRRVKTGETPDGKAIYKEEEYDCSYVDEHPERWIAYDNDGSEIYLNEDEWTRIKNKWKVPSIFVDMHRHYYTIDGDAQDYVWDKRKETIETYTQTHSYRNYIANSQSQFKLRDISHNEAKELGLYDYPDINGNEQNPIVGYTKYITKHDVKEIQYLNAIYGKSRQFRTFVLIYADKSPAIVEDQRCYWQGGNKNEFIICVGIDGKTNELKWINGFTWMEDETMLLRCRDEMIQKSKFLIKDYSQWIQKNIKLWKRKEFKDFEYIEDDAALSDGQMMGILITVIIVNLIMTFIIGCALLDKYR
;
A
#
# COMPACT_ATOMS: atom_id res chain seq x y z
N ASN A 1 -9.69 17.02 -0.01
CA ASN A 1 -9.49 15.56 0.07
C ASN A 1 -7.98 15.31 -0.03
N SER A 2 -7.32 15.12 1.08
CA SER A 2 -5.95 14.61 1.11
C SER A 2 -5.99 13.09 1.01
N SER A 3 -5.09 12.50 0.24
CA SER A 3 -4.84 11.06 0.26
C SER A 3 -3.62 10.81 1.14
N ASP A 4 -3.72 9.81 1.99
CA ASP A 4 -2.60 9.29 2.76
C ASP A 4 -2.11 7.99 2.08
N THR A 5 -0.82 7.77 2.04
CA THR A 5 -0.21 6.63 1.37
C THR A 5 0.57 5.80 2.37
N GLU A 6 0.29 4.53 2.42
CA GLU A 6 1.00 3.56 3.25
C GLU A 6 1.61 2.47 2.40
N TYR A 7 2.71 1.90 2.87
CA TYR A 7 3.38 0.77 2.25
C TYR A 7 3.17 -0.48 3.09
N LEU A 8 2.71 -1.56 2.45
CA LEU A 8 2.56 -2.87 3.08
C LEU A 8 3.39 -3.90 2.32
N SER A 9 4.06 -4.76 3.05
CA SER A 9 4.80 -5.87 2.46
C SER A 9 4.01 -7.17 2.56
N TYR A 10 4.16 -8.00 1.54
CA TYR A 10 3.53 -9.31 1.38
C TYR A 10 4.59 -10.34 0.98
N TYR A 11 4.23 -11.60 1.00
CA TYR A 11 5.08 -12.67 0.49
C TYR A 11 4.26 -13.64 -0.35
N TYR A 12 4.91 -14.24 -1.34
CA TYR A 12 4.27 -15.24 -2.18
C TYR A 12 4.15 -16.58 -1.47
N THR A 13 2.99 -17.20 -1.60
CA THR A 13 2.66 -18.51 -1.00
C THR A 13 2.53 -19.61 -2.04
N LYS A 14 2.21 -19.23 -3.28
CA LYS A 14 1.99 -20.16 -4.39
C LYS A 14 2.33 -19.48 -5.72
N LEU A 15 2.91 -20.24 -6.63
CA LEU A 15 3.06 -19.85 -8.02
C LEU A 15 2.17 -20.75 -8.89
N ARG A 16 1.57 -20.20 -9.94
CA ARG A 16 0.83 -20.92 -10.94
C ARG A 16 1.35 -20.57 -12.32
N HIS A 17 1.58 -21.57 -13.14
CA HIS A 17 1.80 -21.43 -14.55
C HIS A 17 0.62 -22.08 -15.29
N THR A 18 0.06 -21.39 -16.27
CA THR A 18 -0.99 -21.89 -17.15
C THR A 18 -0.50 -21.77 -18.59
N ASP A 19 -0.48 -22.88 -19.32
CA ASP A 19 -0.13 -22.89 -20.74
C ASP A 19 -1.15 -22.08 -21.55
N LYS A 20 -0.73 -21.56 -22.70
CA LYS A 20 -1.68 -20.94 -23.64
C LYS A 20 -2.66 -21.97 -24.17
N TRP A 21 -3.89 -21.60 -24.36
CA TRP A 21 -4.93 -22.47 -24.88
C TRP A 21 -5.99 -21.70 -25.67
N ASN A 22 -6.75 -22.39 -26.50
CA ASN A 22 -7.81 -21.82 -27.29
C ASN A 22 -9.14 -22.47 -26.92
N GLU A 23 -10.15 -21.64 -26.69
CA GLU A 23 -11.52 -22.08 -26.43
C GLU A 23 -12.38 -21.81 -27.65
N TYR A 24 -13.10 -22.83 -28.14
CA TYR A 24 -14.05 -22.66 -29.21
C TYR A 24 -15.44 -22.38 -28.61
N ILE A 25 -15.90 -21.13 -28.76
CA ILE A 25 -17.19 -20.70 -28.25
C ILE A 25 -18.26 -20.88 -29.33
N HIS A 26 -19.11 -21.89 -29.15
CA HIS A 26 -20.26 -22.10 -30.03
C HIS A 26 -21.33 -21.04 -29.75
N ARG A 27 -21.71 -20.29 -30.77
CA ARG A 27 -22.72 -19.24 -30.65
C ARG A 27 -23.57 -19.15 -31.92
N THR A 28 -24.90 -19.14 -31.74
CA THR A 28 -25.85 -18.81 -32.80
C THR A 28 -26.33 -17.37 -32.63
N CYS A 29 -26.23 -16.60 -33.69
CA CYS A 29 -26.69 -15.21 -33.76
C CYS A 29 -27.85 -15.07 -34.72
N THR A 30 -28.65 -14.03 -34.55
CA THR A 30 -29.73 -13.69 -35.47
C THR A 30 -29.41 -12.40 -36.21
N ARG A 31 -29.70 -12.37 -37.51
CA ARG A 31 -29.59 -11.17 -38.34
C ARG A 31 -30.89 -10.92 -39.07
N ARG A 32 -31.22 -9.66 -39.33
CA ARG A 32 -32.37 -9.28 -40.17
C ARG A 32 -31.93 -9.21 -41.62
N VAL A 33 -32.46 -10.09 -42.43
CA VAL A 33 -32.20 -10.11 -43.87
C VAL A 33 -33.44 -9.55 -44.62
N LYS A 34 -33.15 -8.60 -45.51
CA LYS A 34 -34.21 -8.03 -46.36
C LYS A 34 -34.67 -9.10 -47.36
N THR A 35 -35.95 -9.48 -47.30
CA THR A 35 -36.55 -10.50 -48.14
C THR A 35 -37.44 -9.94 -49.26
N GLY A 36 -37.78 -8.67 -49.22
CA GLY A 36 -38.61 -8.03 -50.21
C GLY A 36 -38.96 -6.57 -49.84
N GLU A 37 -39.85 -6.01 -50.68
CA GLU A 37 -40.45 -4.70 -50.41
C GLU A 37 -41.97 -4.82 -50.53
N THR A 38 -42.69 -4.08 -49.70
CA THR A 38 -44.16 -3.91 -49.82
C THR A 38 -44.47 -3.05 -51.05
N PRO A 39 -45.72 -3.09 -51.58
CA PRO A 39 -46.14 -2.19 -52.66
C PRO A 39 -45.92 -0.70 -52.38
N ASP A 40 -45.86 -0.33 -51.11
CA ASP A 40 -45.62 1.05 -50.64
C ASP A 40 -44.09 1.36 -50.49
N GLY A 41 -43.20 0.49 -50.96
CA GLY A 41 -41.74 0.69 -50.92
C GLY A 41 -41.08 0.43 -49.57
N LYS A 42 -41.77 -0.16 -48.57
CA LYS A 42 -41.17 -0.51 -47.28
C LYS A 42 -40.48 -1.86 -47.35
N ALA A 43 -39.25 -1.94 -46.83
CA ALA A 43 -38.48 -3.17 -46.79
C ALA A 43 -39.11 -4.20 -45.83
N ILE A 44 -39.23 -5.45 -46.29
CA ILE A 44 -39.64 -6.61 -45.48
C ILE A 44 -38.39 -7.33 -45.04
N TYR A 45 -38.27 -7.58 -43.74
CA TYR A 45 -37.14 -8.28 -43.15
C TYR A 45 -37.61 -9.62 -42.56
N LYS A 46 -36.73 -10.63 -42.69
CA LYS A 46 -36.88 -11.90 -42.00
C LYS A 46 -35.67 -12.06 -41.06
N GLU A 47 -35.89 -12.60 -39.87
CA GLU A 47 -34.82 -13.02 -39.01
C GLU A 47 -34.24 -14.36 -39.49
N GLU A 48 -32.95 -14.42 -39.63
CA GLU A 48 -32.19 -15.59 -40.01
C GLU A 48 -31.14 -15.89 -38.96
N GLU A 49 -31.09 -17.13 -38.51
CA GLU A 49 -30.05 -17.60 -37.62
C GLU A 49 -28.79 -17.96 -38.43
N TYR A 50 -27.67 -17.59 -37.90
CA TYR A 50 -26.37 -17.98 -38.49
C TYR A 50 -25.36 -18.32 -37.39
N ASP A 51 -24.41 -19.15 -37.72
CA ASP A 51 -23.29 -19.49 -36.83
C ASP A 51 -22.35 -18.29 -36.71
N CYS A 52 -22.21 -17.78 -35.48
CA CYS A 52 -21.26 -16.73 -35.12
C CYS A 52 -20.25 -17.24 -34.08
N SER A 53 -19.98 -18.53 -34.11
CA SER A 53 -18.94 -19.16 -33.27
C SER A 53 -17.59 -18.51 -33.50
N TYR A 54 -16.78 -18.44 -32.48
CA TYR A 54 -15.45 -17.87 -32.54
C TYR A 54 -14.48 -18.64 -31.64
N VAL A 55 -13.19 -18.45 -31.88
CA VAL A 55 -12.11 -18.95 -31.02
C VAL A 55 -11.72 -17.84 -30.04
N ASP A 56 -11.77 -18.13 -28.75
CA ASP A 56 -11.24 -17.28 -27.71
C ASP A 56 -9.83 -17.76 -27.34
N GLU A 57 -8.85 -16.89 -27.55
CA GLU A 57 -7.45 -17.22 -27.32
C GLU A 57 -7.04 -16.79 -25.92
N HIS A 58 -6.62 -17.75 -25.11
CA HIS A 58 -6.12 -17.51 -23.76
C HIS A 58 -4.58 -17.57 -23.76
N PRO A 59 -3.92 -16.45 -23.44
CA PRO A 59 -2.46 -16.41 -23.41
C PRO A 59 -1.90 -17.19 -22.22
N GLU A 60 -0.67 -17.64 -22.36
CA GLU A 60 0.13 -18.17 -21.26
C GLU A 60 0.22 -17.18 -20.10
N ARG A 61 0.17 -17.70 -18.86
CA ARG A 61 0.11 -16.86 -17.65
C ARG A 61 1.05 -17.37 -16.56
N TRP A 62 1.76 -16.44 -15.96
CA TRP A 62 2.62 -16.65 -14.79
C TRP A 62 2.05 -15.86 -13.62
N ILE A 63 1.43 -16.56 -12.69
CA ILE A 63 0.70 -15.95 -11.56
C ILE A 63 1.37 -16.33 -10.25
N ALA A 64 1.53 -15.38 -9.36
CA ALA A 64 1.85 -15.62 -7.96
C ALA A 64 0.63 -15.31 -7.09
N TYR A 65 0.47 -16.06 -6.03
CA TYR A 65 -0.52 -15.81 -4.98
C TYR A 65 0.21 -15.40 -3.71
N ASP A 66 -0.22 -14.33 -3.12
CA ASP A 66 0.38 -13.84 -1.89
C ASP A 66 -0.27 -14.42 -0.62
N ASN A 67 0.20 -13.97 0.52
CA ASN A 67 -0.32 -14.37 1.83
C ASN A 67 -1.70 -13.77 2.17
N ASP A 68 -2.25 -12.91 1.31
CA ASP A 68 -3.63 -12.40 1.37
C ASP A 68 -4.55 -13.12 0.37
N GLY A 69 -3.99 -13.99 -0.48
CA GLY A 69 -4.70 -14.71 -1.52
C GLY A 69 -4.90 -13.90 -2.81
N SER A 70 -4.26 -12.73 -2.92
CA SER A 70 -4.32 -11.89 -4.12
C SER A 70 -3.50 -12.51 -5.24
N GLU A 71 -3.99 -12.36 -6.47
CA GLU A 71 -3.29 -12.79 -7.68
C GLU A 71 -2.40 -11.67 -8.19
N ILE A 72 -1.12 -11.98 -8.42
CA ILE A 72 -0.12 -11.08 -8.96
C ILE A 72 0.42 -11.68 -10.25
N TYR A 73 0.26 -10.96 -11.37
CA TYR A 73 0.83 -11.36 -12.65
C TYR A 73 2.31 -11.00 -12.68
N LEU A 74 3.14 -12.01 -12.87
CA LEU A 74 4.59 -11.87 -13.00
C LEU A 74 4.99 -12.01 -14.47
N ASN A 75 6.20 -11.54 -14.82
CA ASN A 75 6.83 -11.95 -16.05
C ASN A 75 7.49 -13.33 -15.88
N GLU A 76 7.80 -13.99 -16.99
CA GLU A 76 8.39 -15.33 -17.01
C GLU A 76 9.71 -15.41 -16.23
N ASP A 77 10.58 -14.42 -16.38
CA ASP A 77 11.90 -14.41 -15.72
C ASP A 77 11.77 -14.35 -14.20
N GLU A 78 10.92 -13.47 -13.71
CA GLU A 78 10.67 -13.31 -12.26
C GLU A 78 10.01 -14.56 -11.68
N TRP A 79 8.99 -15.08 -12.34
CA TRP A 79 8.30 -16.31 -11.95
C TRP A 79 9.27 -17.51 -11.90
N THR A 80 10.08 -17.67 -12.94
CA THR A 80 11.08 -18.74 -13.04
C THR A 80 12.16 -18.61 -11.98
N ARG A 81 12.59 -17.40 -11.69
CA ARG A 81 13.55 -17.11 -10.61
C ARG A 81 13.02 -17.56 -9.26
N ILE A 82 11.76 -17.24 -8.94
CA ILE A 82 11.12 -17.62 -7.67
C ILE A 82 10.95 -19.15 -7.59
N LYS A 83 10.41 -19.76 -8.63
CA LYS A 83 10.26 -21.22 -8.73
C LYS A 83 11.58 -21.95 -8.48
N ASN A 84 12.65 -21.51 -9.15
CA ASN A 84 13.98 -22.14 -9.00
C ASN A 84 14.57 -21.97 -7.60
N LYS A 85 14.22 -20.89 -6.90
CA LYS A 85 14.60 -20.67 -5.52
C LYS A 85 13.85 -21.59 -4.56
N TRP A 86 12.57 -21.78 -4.78
CA TRP A 86 11.73 -22.62 -3.92
C TRP A 86 12.09 -24.11 -4.02
N LYS A 87 12.42 -24.60 -5.22
CA LYS A 87 12.79 -26.01 -5.48
C LYS A 87 11.74 -26.99 -4.98
N VAL A 88 10.47 -26.65 -5.09
CA VAL A 88 9.34 -27.50 -4.73
C VAL A 88 8.80 -28.25 -5.96
N PRO A 89 8.19 -29.42 -5.78
CA PRO A 89 7.55 -30.14 -6.90
C PRO A 89 6.31 -29.37 -7.38
N SER A 90 5.98 -29.58 -8.66
CA SER A 90 4.72 -29.08 -9.23
C SER A 90 3.55 -29.95 -8.80
N ILE A 91 2.39 -29.32 -8.72
CA ILE A 91 1.10 -29.96 -8.51
C ILE A 91 0.28 -29.65 -9.78
N PHE A 92 -0.14 -30.69 -10.48
CA PHE A 92 -1.01 -30.54 -11.63
C PHE A 92 -2.41 -30.06 -11.18
N VAL A 93 -2.96 -29.08 -11.90
CA VAL A 93 -4.30 -28.56 -11.66
C VAL A 93 -5.08 -28.63 -12.97
N ASP A 94 -6.07 -29.53 -12.97
CA ASP A 94 -7.01 -29.66 -14.06
C ASP A 94 -7.94 -28.43 -14.08
N MET A 95 -7.91 -27.70 -15.20
CA MET A 95 -8.69 -26.47 -15.41
C MET A 95 -9.93 -26.73 -16.28
N HIS A 96 -10.33 -27.96 -16.52
CA HIS A 96 -11.50 -28.32 -17.30
C HIS A 96 -12.77 -27.59 -16.79
N ARG A 97 -13.33 -26.75 -17.64
CA ARG A 97 -14.60 -26.06 -17.33
C ARG A 97 -15.79 -26.62 -18.09
N HIS A 98 -15.56 -27.20 -19.29
CA HIS A 98 -16.58 -27.72 -20.17
C HIS A 98 -16.06 -28.91 -20.99
N TYR A 99 -16.94 -29.83 -21.38
CA TYR A 99 -16.63 -31.03 -22.17
C TYR A 99 -16.06 -30.78 -23.57
N TYR A 100 -16.06 -29.53 -24.03
CA TYR A 100 -15.66 -29.16 -25.39
C TYR A 100 -14.45 -28.23 -25.45
N THR A 101 -13.87 -27.87 -24.31
CA THR A 101 -12.71 -26.97 -24.26
C THR A 101 -11.46 -27.75 -24.02
N ILE A 102 -10.45 -27.48 -24.85
CA ILE A 102 -9.08 -27.89 -24.56
C ILE A 102 -8.58 -26.88 -23.53
N ASP A 103 -8.21 -27.37 -22.40
CA ASP A 103 -7.93 -26.63 -21.20
C ASP A 103 -6.57 -25.99 -21.20
N GLY A 104 -6.49 -24.88 -20.54
CA GLY A 104 -5.23 -24.37 -20.05
C GLY A 104 -4.85 -25.07 -18.75
N ASP A 105 -4.32 -26.29 -18.85
CA ASP A 105 -3.82 -26.99 -17.67
C ASP A 105 -2.82 -26.13 -16.92
N ALA A 106 -2.89 -26.18 -15.60
CA ALA A 106 -2.04 -25.38 -14.74
C ALA A 106 -1.08 -26.24 -13.92
N GLN A 107 0.07 -25.67 -13.63
CA GLN A 107 1.07 -26.20 -12.71
C GLN A 107 1.20 -25.27 -11.50
N ASP A 108 0.86 -25.75 -10.33
CA ASP A 108 1.01 -25.04 -9.07
C ASP A 108 2.30 -25.46 -8.37
N TYR A 109 2.97 -24.47 -7.77
CA TYR A 109 4.16 -24.64 -6.93
C TYR A 109 3.87 -23.96 -5.60
N VAL A 110 3.74 -24.73 -4.54
CA VAL A 110 3.40 -24.21 -3.19
C VAL A 110 4.67 -24.03 -2.38
N TRP A 111 4.87 -22.83 -1.83
CA TRP A 111 6.02 -22.53 -0.99
C TRP A 111 6.04 -23.42 0.26
N ASP A 112 7.20 -24.00 0.57
CA ASP A 112 7.40 -24.93 1.68
C ASP A 112 7.66 -24.26 3.04
N LYS A 113 7.46 -22.94 3.12
CA LYS A 113 7.61 -22.10 4.32
C LYS A 113 9.05 -22.00 4.86
N ARG A 114 10.06 -22.38 4.09
CA ARG A 114 11.45 -22.15 4.48
C ARG A 114 11.76 -20.66 4.40
N LYS A 115 12.23 -20.08 5.52
CA LYS A 115 12.49 -18.63 5.65
C LYS A 115 13.48 -18.12 4.61
N GLU A 116 14.52 -18.88 4.31
CA GLU A 116 15.56 -18.52 3.34
C GLU A 116 15.07 -18.48 1.89
N THR A 117 13.95 -19.12 1.59
CA THR A 117 13.35 -19.14 0.24
C THR A 117 12.18 -18.18 0.08
N ILE A 118 11.81 -17.45 1.14
CA ILE A 118 10.73 -16.48 1.05
C ILE A 118 11.02 -15.43 -0.04
N GLU A 119 9.99 -15.09 -0.79
CA GLU A 119 9.97 -13.95 -1.70
C GLU A 119 8.92 -12.96 -1.25
N THR A 120 9.37 -11.74 -1.05
CA THR A 120 8.56 -10.64 -0.52
C THR A 120 8.42 -9.55 -1.57
N TYR A 121 7.38 -8.76 -1.44
CA TYR A 121 7.18 -7.57 -2.25
C TYR A 121 6.41 -6.52 -1.46
N THR A 122 6.50 -5.26 -1.88
CA THR A 122 5.87 -4.11 -1.22
C THR A 122 4.84 -3.50 -2.15
N GLN A 123 3.64 -3.26 -1.63
CA GLN A 123 2.58 -2.54 -2.32
C GLN A 123 2.29 -1.21 -1.63
N THR A 124 1.89 -0.24 -2.45
CA THR A 124 1.42 1.06 -2.00
C THR A 124 -0.10 1.03 -1.85
N HIS A 125 -0.59 1.43 -0.70
CA HIS A 125 -2.02 1.59 -0.42
C HIS A 125 -2.32 3.07 -0.21
N SER A 126 -3.29 3.59 -0.95
CA SER A 126 -3.75 4.97 -0.82
C SER A 126 -5.09 4.99 -0.09
N TYR A 127 -5.16 5.77 0.97
CA TYR A 127 -6.37 5.97 1.78
C TYR A 127 -6.88 7.40 1.59
N ARG A 128 -8.18 7.55 1.46
CA ARG A 128 -8.79 8.88 1.48
C ARG A 128 -8.81 9.38 2.92
N ASN A 129 -8.14 10.49 3.18
CA ASN A 129 -8.22 11.17 4.46
C ASN A 129 -9.45 12.07 4.47
N TYR A 130 -10.43 11.76 5.31
CA TYR A 130 -11.65 12.54 5.47
C TYR A 130 -11.47 13.73 6.44
N ILE A 131 -10.40 13.74 7.23
CA ILE A 131 -10.08 14.80 8.19
C ILE A 131 -9.21 15.84 7.46
N ALA A 132 -9.85 16.87 6.91
CA ALA A 132 -9.19 17.88 6.08
C ALA A 132 -8.14 18.72 6.84
N ASN A 133 -8.20 18.78 8.18
CA ASN A 133 -7.37 19.64 9.02
C ASN A 133 -6.29 18.86 9.81
N SER A 134 -6.16 17.56 9.65
CA SER A 134 -5.17 16.77 10.41
C SER A 134 -3.72 17.25 10.19
N GLN A 135 -3.41 17.80 9.03
CA GLN A 135 -2.10 18.37 8.71
C GLN A 135 -1.79 19.68 9.49
N SER A 136 -2.80 20.40 9.97
CA SER A 136 -2.57 21.67 10.64
C SER A 136 -2.22 21.55 12.12
N GLN A 137 -2.63 20.48 12.78
CA GLN A 137 -2.39 20.26 14.21
C GLN A 137 -1.09 19.49 14.51
N PHE A 138 -0.63 18.65 13.57
CA PHE A 138 0.63 17.90 13.68
C PHE A 138 1.72 18.49 12.80
N LYS A 139 1.82 19.81 12.71
CA LYS A 139 2.90 20.46 11.95
C LYS A 139 4.25 20.15 12.59
N LEU A 140 4.88 19.10 12.06
CA LEU A 140 6.31 18.94 12.21
C LEU A 140 7.02 20.03 11.40
N ARG A 141 8.21 20.41 11.82
CA ARG A 141 9.03 21.38 11.10
C ARG A 141 9.31 20.83 9.68
N ASP A 142 9.07 21.66 8.67
CA ASP A 142 9.46 21.33 7.30
C ASP A 142 10.97 21.43 7.17
N ILE A 143 11.61 20.38 6.70
CA ILE A 143 13.04 20.32 6.40
C ILE A 143 13.20 20.13 4.91
N SER A 144 13.87 21.06 4.26
CA SER A 144 14.18 20.96 2.83
C SER A 144 15.20 19.86 2.56
N HIS A 145 15.22 19.31 1.32
CA HIS A 145 16.21 18.31 0.94
C HIS A 145 17.67 18.80 1.08
N ASN A 146 17.95 20.08 0.84
CA ASN A 146 19.28 20.65 1.04
C ASN A 146 19.65 20.70 2.53
N GLU A 147 18.74 21.15 3.38
CA GLU A 147 18.92 21.17 4.83
C GLU A 147 19.11 19.74 5.37
N ALA A 148 18.32 18.78 4.87
CA ALA A 148 18.45 17.38 5.27
C ALA A 148 19.85 16.81 4.96
N LYS A 149 20.43 17.17 3.80
CA LYS A 149 21.82 16.79 3.46
C LYS A 149 22.85 17.41 4.39
N GLU A 150 22.70 18.67 4.74
CA GLU A 150 23.60 19.36 5.67
C GLU A 150 23.57 18.75 7.06
N LEU A 151 22.38 18.38 7.55
CA LEU A 151 22.17 17.69 8.83
C LEU A 151 22.63 16.22 8.78
N GLY A 152 22.73 15.64 7.58
CA GLY A 152 23.05 14.22 7.38
C GLY A 152 21.89 13.30 7.66
N LEU A 153 20.67 13.75 7.30
CA LEU A 153 19.43 12.96 7.35
C LEU A 153 19.34 12.05 6.13
N TYR A 154 18.51 11.05 6.24
CA TYR A 154 18.29 10.06 5.17
C TYR A 154 16.97 10.29 4.48
N ASP A 155 16.98 10.19 3.15
CA ASP A 155 15.75 10.22 2.35
C ASP A 155 14.88 8.99 2.66
N TYR A 156 13.58 9.16 2.50
CA TYR A 156 12.64 8.04 2.62
C TYR A 156 12.91 7.05 1.47
N PRO A 157 13.07 5.76 1.75
CA PRO A 157 13.47 4.80 0.72
C PRO A 157 12.42 4.61 -0.36
N ASP A 158 12.85 4.66 -1.62
CA ASP A 158 12.00 4.31 -2.76
C ASP A 158 11.82 2.78 -2.89
N ILE A 159 10.75 2.39 -3.56
CA ILE A 159 10.56 1.00 -3.98
C ILE A 159 11.45 0.76 -5.20
N ASN A 160 12.44 -0.12 -5.04
CA ASN A 160 13.29 -0.58 -6.14
C ASN A 160 12.86 -1.99 -6.59
N GLY A 161 12.40 -2.11 -7.83
CA GLY A 161 11.75 -3.33 -8.27
C GLY A 161 10.47 -3.55 -7.47
N ASN A 162 10.38 -4.69 -6.79
CA ASN A 162 9.21 -5.06 -6.00
C ASN A 162 9.41 -4.85 -4.49
N GLU A 163 10.55 -4.27 -4.06
CA GLU A 163 10.87 -4.16 -2.64
C GLU A 163 11.44 -2.80 -2.28
N GLN A 164 11.17 -2.39 -1.04
CA GLN A 164 11.75 -1.22 -0.42
C GLN A 164 12.85 -1.64 0.57
N ASN A 165 14.00 -0.95 0.54
CA ASN A 165 15.07 -1.25 1.49
C ASN A 165 14.69 -0.75 2.89
N PRO A 166 14.52 -1.64 3.89
CA PRO A 166 14.13 -1.26 5.23
C PRO A 166 15.28 -0.83 6.13
N ILE A 167 16.53 -0.89 5.67
CA ILE A 167 17.71 -0.50 6.45
C ILE A 167 18.44 0.62 5.72
N VAL A 168 18.57 1.76 6.36
CA VAL A 168 19.08 3.00 5.76
C VAL A 168 20.24 3.56 6.57
N GLY A 169 21.17 4.22 5.89
CA GLY A 169 22.26 4.98 6.51
C GLY A 169 23.60 4.24 6.52
N TYR A 170 24.27 4.19 7.66
CA TYR A 170 25.59 3.57 7.77
C TYR A 170 25.50 2.04 7.76
N THR A 171 25.58 1.45 6.58
CA THR A 171 25.30 0.02 6.34
C THR A 171 26.53 -0.84 6.09
N LYS A 172 27.75 -0.36 6.39
CA LYS A 172 29.01 -1.08 6.11
C LYS A 172 29.08 -2.49 6.69
N TYR A 173 28.43 -2.72 7.83
CA TYR A 173 28.41 -4.03 8.50
C TYR A 173 27.10 -4.80 8.26
N ILE A 174 26.18 -4.23 7.48
CA ILE A 174 24.89 -4.85 7.17
C ILE A 174 25.04 -5.76 5.95
N THR A 175 24.58 -6.97 6.09
CA THR A 175 24.61 -7.98 5.03
C THR A 175 23.29 -8.02 4.25
N LYS A 176 23.31 -8.64 3.08
CA LYS A 176 22.07 -8.92 2.33
C LYS A 176 21.10 -9.79 3.14
N HIS A 177 21.62 -10.65 4.03
CA HIS A 177 20.81 -11.46 4.92
C HIS A 177 20.07 -10.59 5.95
N ASP A 178 20.71 -9.59 6.51
CA ASP A 178 20.09 -8.66 7.45
C ASP A 178 18.94 -7.88 6.81
N VAL A 179 19.13 -7.41 5.58
CA VAL A 179 18.06 -6.73 4.82
C VAL A 179 16.87 -7.69 4.62
N LYS A 180 17.13 -8.93 4.20
CA LYS A 180 16.10 -9.95 4.02
C LYS A 180 15.37 -10.31 5.32
N GLU A 181 16.07 -10.26 6.45
CA GLU A 181 15.48 -10.49 7.77
C GLU A 181 14.39 -9.46 8.09
N ILE A 182 14.64 -8.18 7.82
CA ILE A 182 13.65 -7.12 8.04
C ILE A 182 12.53 -7.16 6.98
N GLN A 183 12.86 -7.44 5.71
CA GLN A 183 11.85 -7.64 4.67
C GLN A 183 10.89 -8.79 5.04
N TYR A 184 11.45 -9.88 5.58
CA TYR A 184 10.64 -10.99 6.11
C TYR A 184 9.69 -10.54 7.22
N LEU A 185 10.17 -9.78 8.21
CA LEU A 185 9.31 -9.24 9.28
C LEU A 185 8.17 -8.38 8.71
N ASN A 186 8.52 -7.46 7.83
CA ASN A 186 7.57 -6.56 7.21
C ASN A 186 6.49 -7.32 6.41
N ALA A 187 6.86 -8.40 5.74
CA ALA A 187 5.92 -9.23 4.98
C ALA A 187 5.02 -10.09 5.88
N ILE A 188 5.57 -10.69 6.94
CA ILE A 188 4.80 -11.53 7.88
C ILE A 188 3.77 -10.71 8.66
N TYR A 189 4.15 -9.51 9.09
CA TYR A 189 3.31 -8.64 9.92
C TYR A 189 2.58 -7.54 9.14
N GLY A 190 2.92 -7.33 7.86
CA GLY A 190 2.32 -6.30 7.02
C GLY A 190 0.80 -6.39 6.99
N LYS A 191 0.24 -7.46 6.46
CA LYS A 191 -1.21 -7.67 6.39
C LYS A 191 -1.84 -7.93 7.76
N SER A 192 -1.25 -8.85 8.54
CA SER A 192 -1.87 -9.35 9.77
C SER A 192 -1.89 -8.33 10.91
N ARG A 193 -0.96 -7.38 10.92
CA ARG A 193 -0.78 -6.36 11.96
C ARG A 193 -0.73 -4.94 11.43
N GLN A 194 -0.78 -4.75 10.11
CA GLN A 194 -0.51 -3.47 9.48
C GLN A 194 0.77 -2.84 10.05
N PHE A 195 1.83 -3.64 10.07
CA PHE A 195 3.11 -3.31 10.67
C PHE A 195 4.21 -3.27 9.62
N ARG A 196 5.03 -2.24 9.69
CA ARG A 196 6.25 -2.09 8.92
C ARG A 196 7.33 -1.49 9.79
N THR A 197 8.57 -1.95 9.68
CA THR A 197 9.68 -1.34 10.40
C THR A 197 10.79 -0.91 9.47
N PHE A 198 11.42 0.22 9.84
CA PHE A 198 12.67 0.72 9.28
C PHE A 198 13.74 0.78 10.38
N VAL A 199 14.96 0.54 9.97
CA VAL A 199 16.15 0.71 10.81
C VAL A 199 17.05 1.77 10.17
N LEU A 200 17.22 2.90 10.84
CA LEU A 200 18.12 3.98 10.43
C LEU A 200 19.38 3.95 11.27
N ILE A 201 20.54 3.81 10.64
CA ILE A 201 21.82 3.64 11.34
C ILE A 201 22.69 4.88 11.15
N TYR A 202 23.04 5.52 12.26
CA TYR A 202 23.84 6.73 12.31
C TYR A 202 25.22 6.43 12.92
N ALA A 203 26.28 6.75 12.20
CA ALA A 203 27.63 6.68 12.73
C ALA A 203 28.07 8.03 13.30
N ASP A 204 28.55 8.05 14.53
CA ASP A 204 29.12 9.21 15.22
C ASP A 204 28.19 10.44 15.30
N LYS A 205 26.88 10.21 15.30
CA LYS A 205 25.86 11.26 15.41
C LYS A 205 25.21 11.26 16.80
N SER A 206 24.80 12.45 17.25
CA SER A 206 24.02 12.64 18.48
C SER A 206 22.61 12.08 18.33
N PRO A 207 21.96 11.59 19.41
CA PRO A 207 20.56 11.15 19.37
C PRO A 207 19.56 12.28 19.06
N ALA A 208 19.97 13.54 19.15
CA ALA A 208 19.12 14.69 18.74
C ALA A 208 18.74 14.65 17.25
N ILE A 209 19.53 13.97 16.40
CA ILE A 209 19.23 13.81 14.97
C ILE A 209 17.90 13.11 14.69
N VAL A 210 17.40 12.34 15.66
CA VAL A 210 16.15 11.58 15.50
C VAL A 210 14.94 12.52 15.36
N GLU A 211 14.93 13.65 16.07
CA GLU A 211 13.85 14.63 15.92
C GLU A 211 13.89 15.33 14.56
N ASP A 212 15.08 15.68 14.08
CA ASP A 212 15.25 16.22 12.72
C ASP A 212 14.82 15.20 11.66
N GLN A 213 15.21 13.93 11.83
CA GLN A 213 14.79 12.86 10.91
C GLN A 213 13.27 12.63 10.93
N ARG A 214 12.66 12.68 12.12
CA ARG A 214 11.20 12.62 12.28
C ARG A 214 10.52 13.77 11.55
N CYS A 215 11.03 14.99 11.70
CA CYS A 215 10.54 16.16 10.98
C CYS A 215 10.68 15.99 9.48
N TYR A 216 11.84 15.51 9.00
CA TYR A 216 12.08 15.29 7.56
C TYR A 216 11.15 14.25 6.93
N TRP A 217 10.87 13.15 7.64
CA TRP A 217 9.93 12.13 7.18
C TRP A 217 8.48 12.41 7.60
N GLN A 218 8.19 13.60 8.13
CA GLN A 218 6.86 14.01 8.60
C GLN A 218 6.22 12.97 9.54
N GLY A 219 7.02 12.35 10.40
CA GLY A 219 6.61 11.33 11.35
C GLY A 219 6.53 9.91 10.78
N GLY A 220 6.74 9.71 9.49
CA GLY A 220 6.52 8.44 8.80
C GLY A 220 5.04 8.11 8.60
N ASN A 221 4.75 6.92 8.09
CA ASN A 221 3.38 6.44 7.92
C ASN A 221 2.83 5.80 9.21
N LYS A 222 1.50 5.76 9.36
CA LYS A 222 0.83 5.25 10.58
C LYS A 222 1.12 3.78 10.89
N ASN A 223 1.50 3.01 9.88
CA ASN A 223 1.87 1.60 10.03
C ASN A 223 3.37 1.38 10.28
N GLU A 224 4.15 2.44 10.46
CA GLU A 224 5.60 2.36 10.56
C GLU A 224 6.11 2.45 11.99
N PHE A 225 7.03 1.54 12.29
CA PHE A 225 7.83 1.51 13.51
C PHE A 225 9.29 1.79 13.12
N ILE A 226 9.73 3.03 13.31
CA ILE A 226 11.02 3.52 12.83
C ILE A 226 12.00 3.56 13.98
N ILE A 227 13.04 2.72 13.91
CA ILE A 227 14.12 2.67 14.89
C ILE A 227 15.35 3.38 14.32
N CYS A 228 15.89 4.29 15.11
CA CYS A 228 17.13 5.01 14.86
C CYS A 228 18.21 4.49 15.83
N VAL A 229 19.34 4.11 15.28
CA VAL A 229 20.45 3.47 15.99
C VAL A 229 21.71 4.29 15.79
N GLY A 230 22.30 4.78 16.88
CA GLY A 230 23.60 5.44 16.87
C GLY A 230 24.73 4.50 17.24
N ILE A 231 25.74 4.44 16.41
CA ILE A 231 26.91 3.60 16.61
C ILE A 231 28.20 4.40 16.54
N ASP A 232 29.24 3.84 17.10
CA ASP A 232 30.61 4.29 16.84
C ASP A 232 31.04 3.86 15.42
N GLY A 233 31.41 4.81 14.58
CA GLY A 233 31.76 4.54 13.19
C GLY A 233 33.02 3.70 12.97
N LYS A 234 33.87 3.51 14.02
CA LYS A 234 35.09 2.70 13.97
C LYS A 234 34.90 1.30 14.54
N THR A 235 34.22 1.20 15.69
CA THR A 235 34.08 -0.06 16.45
C THR A 235 32.73 -0.75 16.19
N ASN A 236 31.75 -0.05 15.59
CA ASN A 236 30.38 -0.46 15.47
C ASN A 236 29.68 -0.75 16.82
N GLU A 237 30.24 -0.20 17.90
CA GLU A 237 29.58 -0.30 19.21
C GLU A 237 28.34 0.55 19.26
N LEU A 238 27.30 0.00 19.86
CA LEU A 238 26.05 0.69 20.07
C LEU A 238 26.21 1.81 21.11
N LYS A 239 25.82 3.03 20.73
CA LYS A 239 25.88 4.21 21.60
C LYS A 239 24.50 4.64 22.11
N TRP A 240 23.49 4.61 21.25
CA TRP A 240 22.14 4.98 21.60
C TRP A 240 21.12 4.33 20.66
N ILE A 241 19.89 4.19 21.14
CA ILE A 241 18.71 3.81 20.37
C ILE A 241 17.61 4.79 20.69
N ASN A 242 16.89 5.20 19.65
CA ASN A 242 15.68 6.00 19.74
C ASN A 242 14.77 5.66 18.53
N GLY A 243 13.69 6.37 18.34
CA GLY A 243 12.83 6.14 17.19
C GLY A 243 11.58 7.00 17.23
N PHE A 244 10.73 6.83 16.24
CA PHE A 244 9.43 7.48 16.16
C PHE A 244 8.41 6.58 15.45
N THR A 245 7.16 6.77 15.78
CA THR A 245 6.07 5.92 15.31
C THR A 245 4.72 6.59 15.61
N TRP A 246 3.69 6.18 14.88
CA TRP A 246 2.29 6.56 15.12
C TRP A 246 1.53 5.44 15.85
N MET A 247 2.09 4.96 16.97
CA MET A 247 1.40 3.99 17.83
C MET A 247 0.34 4.68 18.71
N GLU A 248 -0.63 3.89 19.17
CA GLU A 248 -1.60 4.30 20.17
C GLU A 248 -0.91 4.69 21.49
N ASP A 249 0.09 3.88 21.89
CA ASP A 249 1.01 4.18 23.00
C ASP A 249 2.46 3.84 22.62
N GLU A 250 3.44 4.48 23.24
CA GLU A 250 4.86 4.30 22.93
C GLU A 250 5.51 3.12 23.68
N THR A 251 4.73 2.27 24.35
CA THR A 251 5.26 1.19 25.20
C THR A 251 6.22 0.27 24.43
N MET A 252 5.89 -0.09 23.18
CA MET A 252 6.74 -0.94 22.37
C MET A 252 8.07 -0.24 22.04
N LEU A 253 8.05 1.05 21.69
CA LEU A 253 9.23 1.83 21.36
C LEU A 253 10.17 1.96 22.59
N LEU A 254 9.61 2.33 23.73
CA LEU A 254 10.37 2.48 24.99
C LEU A 254 11.02 1.16 25.41
N ARG A 255 10.29 0.05 25.36
CA ARG A 255 10.85 -1.29 25.64
C ARG A 255 11.92 -1.71 24.65
N CYS A 256 11.72 -1.44 23.36
CA CYS A 256 12.74 -1.73 22.35
C CYS A 256 14.04 -1.01 22.67
N ARG A 257 13.96 0.30 22.95
CA ARG A 257 15.11 1.10 23.35
C ARG A 257 15.80 0.54 24.59
N ASP A 258 15.06 0.30 25.65
CA ASP A 258 15.61 -0.08 26.96
C ASP A 258 16.21 -1.49 26.96
N GLU A 259 15.64 -2.44 26.22
CA GLU A 259 16.16 -3.81 26.12
C GLU A 259 17.32 -3.91 25.11
N MET A 260 17.24 -3.20 23.97
CA MET A 260 18.28 -3.30 22.95
C MET A 260 19.55 -2.51 23.31
N ILE A 261 19.45 -1.40 24.05
CA ILE A 261 20.63 -0.62 24.47
C ILE A 261 21.57 -1.40 25.39
N GLN A 262 21.08 -2.45 26.04
CA GLN A 262 21.91 -3.34 26.88
C GLN A 262 22.90 -4.19 26.07
N LYS A 263 22.76 -4.20 24.74
CA LYS A 263 23.68 -4.93 23.86
C LYS A 263 24.91 -4.08 23.56
N SER A 264 26.07 -4.73 23.40
CA SER A 264 27.30 -4.03 22.97
C SER A 264 27.27 -3.60 21.50
N LYS A 265 26.50 -4.30 20.67
CA LYS A 265 26.29 -4.02 19.25
C LYS A 265 24.82 -4.20 18.88
N PHE A 266 24.35 -3.40 17.93
CA PHE A 266 23.04 -3.59 17.35
C PHE A 266 23.12 -4.63 16.23
N LEU A 267 22.51 -5.80 16.46
CA LEU A 267 22.42 -6.87 15.46
C LEU A 267 20.99 -6.97 14.95
N ILE A 268 20.83 -7.00 13.64
CA ILE A 268 19.51 -7.11 12.98
C ILE A 268 18.78 -8.38 13.43
N LYS A 269 19.50 -9.50 13.59
CA LYS A 269 18.92 -10.74 14.10
C LYS A 269 18.30 -10.58 15.50
N ASP A 270 18.99 -9.89 16.41
CA ASP A 270 18.49 -9.67 17.78
C ASP A 270 17.25 -8.77 17.74
N TYR A 271 17.29 -7.71 16.92
CA TYR A 271 16.15 -6.83 16.71
C TYR A 271 14.96 -7.57 16.11
N SER A 272 15.17 -8.38 15.08
CA SER A 272 14.12 -9.20 14.46
C SER A 272 13.46 -10.14 15.49
N GLN A 273 14.23 -10.84 16.29
CA GLN A 273 13.72 -11.71 17.35
C GLN A 273 12.96 -10.92 18.41
N TRP A 274 13.45 -9.73 18.74
CA TRP A 274 12.77 -8.85 19.68
C TRP A 274 11.40 -8.42 19.15
N ILE A 275 11.30 -8.00 17.89
CA ILE A 275 10.02 -7.66 17.24
C ILE A 275 9.06 -8.85 17.28
N GLN A 276 9.50 -10.04 16.86
CA GLN A 276 8.66 -11.24 16.85
C GLN A 276 8.08 -11.54 18.24
N LYS A 277 8.89 -11.40 19.30
CA LYS A 277 8.48 -11.62 20.68
C LYS A 277 7.48 -10.57 21.17
N ASN A 278 7.62 -9.33 20.74
CA ASN A 278 6.89 -8.19 21.28
C ASN A 278 5.83 -7.61 20.34
N ILE A 279 5.63 -8.17 19.14
CA ILE A 279 4.69 -7.66 18.13
C ILE A 279 3.25 -7.50 18.63
N LYS A 280 2.85 -8.26 19.65
CA LYS A 280 1.55 -8.12 20.30
C LYS A 280 1.35 -6.76 20.98
N LEU A 281 2.42 -6.02 21.29
CA LEU A 281 2.39 -4.67 21.84
C LEU A 281 2.12 -3.63 20.76
N TRP A 282 2.29 -4.00 19.47
CA TRP A 282 2.00 -3.12 18.37
C TRP A 282 0.50 -2.83 18.30
N LYS A 283 0.15 -1.55 18.42
CA LYS A 283 -1.19 -1.03 18.23
C LYS A 283 -1.09 0.22 17.38
N ARG A 284 -1.48 0.09 16.13
CA ARG A 284 -1.52 1.20 15.20
C ARG A 284 -2.64 2.18 15.62
N LYS A 285 -2.37 3.49 15.55
CA LYS A 285 -3.45 4.50 15.61
C LYS A 285 -4.41 4.32 14.44
N GLU A 286 -5.70 4.29 14.75
CA GLU A 286 -6.77 4.27 13.76
C GLU A 286 -7.27 5.70 13.48
N PHE A 287 -8.07 5.89 12.43
CA PHE A 287 -8.65 7.20 12.13
C PHE A 287 -9.52 7.73 13.28
N LYS A 288 -10.26 6.86 13.97
CA LYS A 288 -11.06 7.22 15.13
C LYS A 288 -10.25 7.85 16.27
N ASP A 289 -8.96 7.50 16.38
CA ASP A 289 -8.08 8.06 17.42
C ASP A 289 -7.73 9.53 17.15
N PHE A 290 -8.13 10.04 15.98
CA PHE A 290 -7.98 11.44 15.56
C PHE A 290 -9.33 12.19 15.45
N GLU A 291 -10.46 11.58 15.81
CA GLU A 291 -11.79 12.19 15.72
C GLU A 291 -11.91 13.46 16.59
N TYR A 292 -11.16 13.51 17.71
CA TYR A 292 -11.10 14.72 18.55
C TYR A 292 -10.61 15.96 17.79
N ILE A 293 -9.87 15.79 16.71
CA ILE A 293 -9.41 16.88 15.84
C ILE A 293 -10.58 17.46 15.03
N GLU A 294 -11.54 16.62 14.67
CA GLU A 294 -12.75 17.03 13.97
C GLU A 294 -13.64 17.87 14.89
N ASP A 295 -13.78 17.49 16.15
CA ASP A 295 -14.52 18.25 17.15
C ASP A 295 -13.90 19.65 17.41
N ASP A 296 -12.55 19.73 17.47
CA ASP A 296 -11.84 21.01 17.60
C ASP A 296 -11.91 21.89 16.35
N ALA A 297 -12.11 21.28 15.16
CA ALA A 297 -12.26 21.96 13.87
C ALA A 297 -13.72 22.27 13.52
N ALA A 298 -14.67 21.66 14.23
CA ALA A 298 -16.10 21.92 14.04
C ALA A 298 -16.41 23.38 14.43
N LEU A 299 -17.22 24.03 13.59
CA LEU A 299 -17.73 25.35 13.92
C LEU A 299 -18.58 25.26 15.19
N SER A 300 -18.30 26.10 16.16
CA SER A 300 -19.15 26.19 17.34
C SER A 300 -20.59 26.53 16.96
N ASP A 301 -21.56 26.10 17.76
CA ASP A 301 -22.98 26.38 17.51
C ASP A 301 -23.23 27.89 17.29
N GLY A 302 -22.49 28.76 17.96
CA GLY A 302 -22.54 30.20 17.77
C GLY A 302 -22.03 30.64 16.39
N GLN A 303 -20.97 30.00 15.87
CA GLN A 303 -20.43 30.28 14.54
C GLN A 303 -21.36 29.75 13.43
N MET A 304 -21.94 28.56 13.62
CA MET A 304 -22.94 28.01 12.71
C MET A 304 -24.19 28.88 12.65
N MET A 305 -24.67 29.34 13.80
CA MET A 305 -25.80 30.27 13.90
C MET A 305 -25.48 31.61 13.20
N GLY A 306 -24.27 32.15 13.41
CA GLY A 306 -23.81 33.36 12.73
C GLY A 306 -23.78 33.23 11.22
N ILE A 307 -23.27 32.11 10.67
CA ILE A 307 -23.28 31.83 9.24
C ILE A 307 -24.71 31.73 8.72
N LEU A 308 -25.59 31.00 9.41
CA LEU A 308 -26.99 30.84 9.03
C LEU A 308 -27.70 32.19 8.95
N ILE A 309 -27.54 33.03 9.95
CA ILE A 309 -28.14 34.38 10.00
C ILE A 309 -27.61 35.24 8.85
N THR A 310 -26.31 35.18 8.59
CA THR A 310 -25.68 35.93 7.46
C THR A 310 -26.26 35.48 6.13
N VAL A 311 -26.40 34.17 5.89
CA VAL A 311 -27.00 33.61 4.66
C VAL A 311 -28.45 34.07 4.51
N ILE A 312 -29.23 34.07 5.58
CA ILE A 312 -30.63 34.55 5.56
C ILE A 312 -30.68 36.04 5.20
N ILE A 313 -29.86 36.89 5.85
CA ILE A 313 -29.82 38.32 5.56
C ILE A 313 -29.42 38.59 4.11
N VAL A 314 -28.39 37.93 3.60
CA VAL A 314 -27.96 38.08 2.20
C VAL A 314 -29.05 37.69 1.23
N ASN A 315 -29.75 36.57 1.47
CA ASN A 315 -30.88 36.16 0.64
C ASN A 315 -32.06 37.14 0.67
N LEU A 316 -32.37 37.73 1.83
CA LEU A 316 -33.41 38.75 1.95
C LEU A 316 -33.08 40.03 1.18
N ILE A 317 -31.79 40.50 1.30
CA ILE A 317 -31.30 41.67 0.55
C ILE A 317 -31.38 41.40 -0.96
N MET A 318 -30.90 40.25 -1.42
CA MET A 318 -30.96 39.87 -2.84
C MET A 318 -32.38 39.78 -3.36
N THR A 319 -33.28 39.21 -2.61
CA THR A 319 -34.70 39.11 -2.97
C THR A 319 -35.32 40.50 -3.06
N PHE A 320 -35.00 41.41 -2.13
CA PHE A 320 -35.48 42.78 -2.16
C PHE A 320 -34.96 43.55 -3.38
N ILE A 321 -33.67 43.45 -3.69
CA ILE A 321 -33.03 44.08 -4.87
C ILE A 321 -33.67 43.59 -6.16
N ILE A 322 -33.87 42.27 -6.29
CA ILE A 322 -34.52 41.67 -7.47
C ILE A 322 -35.98 42.13 -7.57
N GLY A 323 -36.68 42.17 -6.45
CA GLY A 323 -38.06 42.67 -6.39
C GLY A 323 -38.19 44.13 -6.85
N CYS A 324 -37.32 45.01 -6.36
CA CYS A 324 -37.26 46.41 -6.77
C CYS A 324 -36.93 46.57 -8.28
N ALA A 325 -35.94 45.82 -8.78
CA ALA A 325 -35.56 45.83 -10.19
C ALA A 325 -36.66 45.34 -11.13
N LEU A 326 -37.46 44.38 -10.66
CA LEU A 326 -38.63 43.89 -11.42
C LEU A 326 -39.77 44.92 -11.41
N LEU A 327 -40.03 45.60 -10.30
CA LEU A 327 -41.03 46.64 -10.21
C LEU A 327 -40.71 47.85 -11.11
N ASP A 328 -39.42 48.27 -11.20
CA ASP A 328 -38.98 49.33 -12.10
C ASP A 328 -39.11 48.97 -13.58
N LYS A 329 -39.05 47.68 -13.94
CA LYS A 329 -39.20 47.20 -15.33
C LYS A 329 -40.64 47.20 -15.79
N TYR A 330 -41.61 47.21 -14.87
CA TYR A 330 -43.05 47.18 -15.16
C TYR A 330 -43.73 48.55 -14.92
N ARG A 331 -42.96 49.58 -14.60
CA ARG A 331 -43.39 50.98 -14.48
C ARG A 331 -42.94 51.75 -15.71
#